data_a277d4523d590c852653c0cb02ea2f73
#
_entry.id   a277d4523d590c852653c0cb02ea2f73
#
_cell.length_a   1.000
_cell.length_b   1.000
_cell.length_c   1.000
_cell.angle_alpha   90.00
_cell.angle_beta   90.00
_cell.angle_gamma   90.00
#
_symmetry.space_group_name_H-M   'P 1'
#
loop_
_entity.id
_entity.type
_entity.pdbx_description
1 polymer ?
#
loop_
_entity_poly.entity_id
_entity_poly.type
_entity_poly.pdbx_seq_one_letter_code
_entity_poly.pdbx_strand_id
1 'polypeptide(L)'
;VIMIGAYMALITMMKAGMSPILAIVAAVIVCTVLGILIERIAYKPLRNASSSLAVLITAIGVSYLLQNTALLVFGANAQTFPSVIKWKGLSLAGGKLNISGETIVTIAACVVIMIVLMLFVQKSKPGQAMRAVSEDKGAAQLMGINVNGTIALTFAIGSALAAVAGV
;
A
#
# COMPACT_ATOMS: atom_id res chain seq x y z
N VAL A 1 3.79 6.18 -1.73
CA VAL A 1 3.94 4.73 -1.98
C VAL A 1 3.03 4.30 -3.12
N ILE A 2 1.74 4.67 -3.15
CA ILE A 2 0.78 4.34 -4.22
C ILE A 2 1.33 4.70 -5.61
N MET A 3 1.81 5.94 -5.79
CA MET A 3 2.38 6.41 -7.05
C MET A 3 3.58 5.54 -7.50
N ILE A 4 4.46 5.17 -6.59
CA ILE A 4 5.61 4.30 -6.91
C ILE A 4 5.13 2.91 -7.31
N GLY A 5 4.08 2.38 -6.65
CA GLY A 5 3.46 1.12 -7.03
C GLY A 5 2.91 1.15 -8.46
N ALA A 6 2.17 2.21 -8.82
CA ALA A 6 1.65 2.40 -10.17
C ALA A 6 2.78 2.49 -11.21
N TYR A 7 3.83 3.28 -10.96
CA TYR A 7 4.97 3.39 -11.89
C TYR A 7 5.72 2.07 -12.05
N MET A 8 5.94 1.33 -10.96
CA MET A 8 6.61 0.02 -11.04
C MET A 8 5.79 -1.00 -11.83
N ALA A 9 4.47 -1.02 -11.63
CA ALA A 9 3.59 -1.87 -12.42
C ALA A 9 3.62 -1.49 -13.90
N LEU A 10 3.56 -0.19 -14.21
CA LEU A 10 3.61 0.32 -15.59
C LEU A 10 4.94 -0.04 -16.27
N ILE A 11 6.07 0.16 -15.61
CA ILE A 11 7.39 -0.17 -16.16
C ILE A 11 7.50 -1.68 -16.41
N THR A 12 7.02 -2.50 -15.48
CA THR A 12 7.06 -3.96 -15.62
C THR A 12 6.19 -4.43 -16.78
N MET A 13 5.04 -3.81 -16.99
CA MET A 13 4.16 -4.11 -18.13
C MET A 13 4.75 -3.64 -19.46
N MET A 14 5.25 -2.40 -19.52
CA MET A 14 5.72 -1.81 -20.79
C MET A 14 7.10 -2.27 -21.21
N LYS A 15 8.05 -2.39 -20.28
CA LYS A 15 9.45 -2.75 -20.61
C LYS A 15 9.72 -4.25 -20.56
N ALA A 16 9.09 -4.99 -19.65
CA ALA A 16 9.32 -6.41 -19.51
C ALA A 16 8.32 -7.27 -20.30
N GLY A 17 7.24 -6.67 -20.85
CA GLY A 17 6.20 -7.41 -21.59
C GLY A 17 5.55 -8.53 -20.78
N MET A 18 5.62 -8.43 -19.46
CA MET A 18 5.13 -9.46 -18.55
C MET A 18 3.62 -9.38 -18.38
N SER A 19 3.03 -10.50 -17.98
CA SER A 19 1.59 -10.54 -17.69
C SER A 19 1.23 -9.55 -16.57
N PRO A 20 0.01 -8.96 -16.60
CA PRO A 20 -0.44 -7.98 -15.61
C PRO A 20 -0.31 -8.47 -14.16
N ILE A 21 -0.53 -9.77 -13.93
CA ILE A 21 -0.42 -10.38 -12.60
C ILE A 21 1.01 -10.31 -12.06
N LEU A 22 2.00 -10.57 -12.91
CA LEU A 22 3.42 -10.48 -12.52
C LEU A 22 3.83 -9.03 -12.25
N ALA A 23 3.27 -8.07 -12.98
CA ALA A 23 3.50 -6.64 -12.75
C ALA A 23 2.96 -6.20 -11.37
N ILE A 24 1.77 -6.67 -10.99
CA ILE A 24 1.20 -6.40 -9.66
C ILE A 24 2.09 -7.00 -8.57
N VAL A 25 2.52 -8.25 -8.71
CA VAL A 25 3.39 -8.91 -7.72
C VAL A 25 4.71 -8.16 -7.58
N ALA A 26 5.33 -7.74 -8.67
CA ALA A 26 6.57 -6.96 -8.64
C ALA A 26 6.37 -5.61 -7.94
N ALA A 27 5.29 -4.90 -8.24
CA ALA A 27 4.94 -3.64 -7.59
C ALA A 27 4.73 -3.82 -6.07
N VAL A 28 4.03 -4.88 -5.66
CA VAL A 28 3.81 -5.22 -4.25
C VAL A 28 5.14 -5.49 -3.54
N ILE A 29 6.03 -6.27 -4.12
CA ILE A 29 7.35 -6.58 -3.52
C ILE A 29 8.17 -5.30 -3.33
N VAL A 30 8.29 -4.47 -4.38
CA VAL A 30 9.06 -3.23 -4.33
C VAL A 30 8.47 -2.27 -3.30
N CYS A 31 7.16 -2.06 -3.30
CA CYS A 31 6.50 -1.18 -2.33
C CYS A 31 6.59 -1.69 -0.89
N THR A 32 6.54 -3.01 -0.68
CA THR A 32 6.71 -3.60 0.65
C THR A 32 8.12 -3.35 1.18
N VAL A 33 9.14 -3.60 0.36
CA VAL A 33 10.54 -3.31 0.72
C VAL A 33 10.73 -1.82 1.03
N LEU A 34 10.16 -0.96 0.19
CA LEU A 34 10.23 0.50 0.36
C LEU A 34 9.51 0.95 1.64
N GLY A 35 8.37 0.37 1.97
CA GLY A 35 7.64 0.62 3.21
C GLY A 35 8.44 0.23 4.45
N ILE A 36 9.09 -0.93 4.44
CA ILE A 36 9.97 -1.37 5.54
C ILE A 36 11.19 -0.44 5.66
N LEU A 37 11.75 0.00 4.53
CA LEU A 37 12.88 0.92 4.51
C LEU A 37 12.52 2.29 5.12
N ILE A 38 11.38 2.85 4.74
CA ILE A 38 10.83 4.09 5.28
C ILE A 38 10.60 3.95 6.79
N GLU A 39 9.98 2.86 7.21
CA GLU A 39 9.77 2.58 8.62
C GLU A 39 11.11 2.55 9.38
N ARG A 40 12.09 1.84 8.85
CA ARG A 40 13.36 1.62 9.53
C ARG A 40 14.23 2.87 9.59
N ILE A 41 14.22 3.69 8.54
CA ILE A 41 15.07 4.90 8.42
C ILE A 41 14.38 6.11 9.02
N ALA A 42 13.10 6.33 8.70
CA ALA A 42 12.41 7.56 9.07
C ALA A 42 11.66 7.44 10.41
N TYR A 43 10.92 6.34 10.62
CA TYR A 43 10.04 6.22 11.78
C TYR A 43 10.68 5.57 13.01
N LYS A 44 11.56 4.59 12.82
CA LYS A 44 12.22 3.90 13.93
C LYS A 44 12.99 4.83 14.87
N PRO A 45 13.83 5.78 14.40
CA PRO A 45 14.53 6.70 15.27
C PRO A 45 13.59 7.65 16.02
N LEU A 46 12.43 7.97 15.46
CA LEU A 46 11.45 8.88 16.08
C LEU A 46 10.56 8.22 17.14
N ARG A 47 10.62 6.90 17.34
CA ARG A 47 9.81 6.21 18.35
C ARG A 47 10.06 6.66 19.77
N ASN A 48 11.29 7.17 20.04
CA ASN A 48 11.69 7.71 21.34
C ASN A 48 11.43 9.21 21.46
N ALA A 49 10.92 9.86 20.41
CA ALA A 49 10.57 11.28 20.47
C ALA A 49 9.28 11.46 21.29
N SER A 50 9.32 12.37 22.24
CA SER A 50 8.19 12.67 23.14
C SER A 50 6.98 13.30 22.45
N SER A 51 7.10 13.72 21.18
CA SER A 51 6.07 14.49 20.48
C SER A 51 5.48 13.71 19.30
N SER A 52 4.18 13.54 19.34
CA SER A 52 3.40 13.02 18.20
C SER A 52 3.52 13.90 16.94
N LEU A 53 3.78 15.20 17.12
CA LEU A 53 3.98 16.16 16.02
C LEU A 53 5.24 15.84 15.20
N ALA A 54 6.30 15.34 15.82
CA ALA A 54 7.54 14.96 15.11
C ALA A 54 7.28 13.84 14.10
N VAL A 55 6.44 12.87 14.44
CA VAL A 55 6.04 11.77 13.54
C VAL A 55 5.24 12.30 12.35
N LEU A 56 4.34 13.25 12.58
CA LEU A 56 3.50 13.84 11.55
C LEU A 56 4.33 14.66 10.56
N ILE A 57 5.25 15.49 11.05
CA ILE A 57 6.16 16.28 10.20
C ILE A 57 7.06 15.36 9.36
N THR A 58 7.57 14.29 9.96
CA THR A 58 8.38 13.29 9.24
C THR A 58 7.59 12.60 8.15
N ALA A 59 6.31 12.28 8.40
CA ALA A 59 5.42 11.68 7.39
C ALA A 59 5.26 12.59 6.16
N ILE A 60 5.07 13.90 6.39
CA ILE A 60 4.99 14.90 5.32
C ILE A 60 6.32 14.98 4.57
N GLY A 61 7.44 15.08 5.29
CA GLY A 61 8.78 15.15 4.68
C GLY A 61 9.09 13.93 3.81
N VAL A 62 8.81 12.72 4.30
CA VAL A 62 8.97 11.47 3.53
C VAL A 62 8.07 11.45 2.30
N SER A 63 6.83 11.96 2.41
CA SER A 63 5.91 12.05 1.27
C SER A 63 6.47 12.95 0.17
N TYR A 64 6.95 14.13 0.52
CA TYR A 64 7.59 15.06 -0.44
C TYR A 64 8.88 14.49 -1.03
N LEU A 65 9.70 13.83 -0.23
CA LEU A 65 10.91 13.18 -0.71
C LEU A 65 10.60 12.13 -1.75
N LEU A 66 9.62 11.25 -1.49
CA LEU A 66 9.20 10.22 -2.43
C LEU A 66 8.59 10.81 -3.71
N GLN A 67 7.80 11.88 -3.60
CA GLN A 67 7.21 12.55 -4.77
C GLN A 67 8.29 13.17 -5.65
N ASN A 68 9.22 13.91 -5.08
CA ASN A 68 10.31 14.54 -5.84
C ASN A 68 11.27 13.50 -6.43
N THR A 69 11.58 12.44 -5.68
CA THR A 69 12.40 11.34 -6.20
C THR A 69 11.72 10.66 -7.39
N ALA A 70 10.43 10.42 -7.31
CA ALA A 70 9.69 9.83 -8.43
C ALA A 70 9.64 10.76 -9.65
N LEU A 71 9.47 12.09 -9.45
CA LEU A 71 9.55 13.07 -10.53
C LEU A 71 10.92 13.10 -11.21
N LEU A 72 12.00 12.95 -10.46
CA LEU A 72 13.37 12.90 -10.99
C LEU A 72 13.64 11.61 -11.77
N VAL A 73 13.15 10.48 -11.27
CA VAL A 73 13.41 9.15 -11.87
C VAL A 73 12.51 8.88 -13.07
N PHE A 74 11.23 9.22 -12.98
CA PHE A 74 10.22 8.89 -13.99
C PHE A 74 9.85 10.07 -14.89
N GLY A 75 10.29 11.28 -14.53
CA GLY A 75 9.94 12.52 -15.25
C GLY A 75 8.54 13.04 -14.89
N ALA A 76 8.24 14.26 -15.36
CA ALA A 76 6.97 14.95 -15.10
C ALA A 76 5.88 14.63 -16.13
N ASN A 77 6.16 13.78 -17.13
CA ASN A 77 5.19 13.48 -18.18
C ASN A 77 4.09 12.55 -17.67
N ALA A 78 2.85 12.92 -17.92
CA ALA A 78 1.70 12.08 -17.64
C ALA A 78 1.80 10.78 -18.46
N GLN A 79 1.87 9.66 -17.77
CA GLN A 79 1.88 8.33 -18.39
C GLN A 79 0.46 7.77 -18.38
N THR A 80 0.00 7.34 -19.55
CA THR A 80 -1.30 6.67 -19.66
C THR A 80 -1.15 5.21 -19.27
N PHE A 81 -1.90 4.78 -18.27
CA PHE A 81 -1.91 3.37 -17.86
C PHE A 81 -2.77 2.58 -18.87
N PRO A 82 -2.24 1.56 -19.54
CA PRO A 82 -3.07 0.71 -20.40
C PRO A 82 -4.07 -0.05 -19.53
N SER A 83 -5.35 -0.03 -19.91
CA SER A 83 -6.37 -0.76 -19.16
C SER A 83 -6.05 -2.25 -19.12
N VAL A 84 -5.83 -2.75 -17.91
CA VAL A 84 -5.50 -4.16 -17.63
C VAL A 84 -6.72 -5.06 -17.85
N ILE A 85 -7.91 -4.50 -17.68
CA ILE A 85 -9.17 -5.24 -17.71
C ILE A 85 -9.93 -4.88 -19.00
N LYS A 86 -9.86 -5.77 -19.99
CA LYS A 86 -10.62 -5.66 -21.25
C LYS A 86 -12.06 -6.22 -21.14
N TRP A 87 -12.71 -6.04 -20.02
CA TRP A 87 -14.06 -6.52 -19.86
C TRP A 87 -15.08 -5.47 -20.33
N LYS A 88 -16.00 -5.89 -21.22
CA LYS A 88 -17.12 -5.05 -21.66
C LYS A 88 -17.97 -4.73 -20.45
N GLY A 89 -18.12 -3.42 -20.15
CA GLY A 89 -18.96 -2.96 -19.05
C GLY A 89 -20.38 -3.52 -19.10
N LEU A 90 -20.99 -3.68 -17.95
CA LEU A 90 -22.39 -4.07 -17.82
C LEU A 90 -23.27 -2.84 -18.15
N SER A 91 -23.97 -2.90 -19.26
CA SER A 91 -25.01 -1.92 -19.57
C SER A 91 -26.30 -2.33 -18.86
N LEU A 92 -26.57 -1.71 -17.70
CA LEU A 92 -27.86 -1.84 -17.01
C LEU A 92 -28.86 -0.80 -17.52
N ALA A 93 -30.14 -1.16 -17.45
CA ALA A 93 -31.27 -0.27 -17.77
C ALA A 93 -31.29 0.28 -19.22
N GLY A 94 -31.11 -0.58 -20.24
CA GLY A 94 -31.33 -0.18 -21.64
C GLY A 94 -30.33 0.88 -22.16
N GLY A 95 -29.08 0.85 -21.69
CA GLY A 95 -28.03 1.74 -22.20
C GLY A 95 -27.89 3.09 -21.48
N LYS A 96 -28.71 3.38 -20.47
CA LYS A 96 -28.65 4.65 -19.73
C LYS A 96 -27.60 4.66 -18.61
N LEU A 97 -27.14 3.51 -18.15
CA LEU A 97 -26.08 3.34 -17.15
C LEU A 97 -25.01 2.42 -17.72
N ASN A 98 -23.88 2.98 -18.12
CA ASN A 98 -22.73 2.21 -18.59
C ASN A 98 -21.71 2.17 -17.45
N ILE A 99 -21.71 1.06 -16.70
CA ILE A 99 -20.72 0.83 -15.62
C ILE A 99 -19.52 0.16 -16.27
N SER A 100 -18.36 0.84 -16.23
CA SER A 100 -17.10 0.28 -16.72
C SER A 100 -16.79 -1.04 -15.99
N GLY A 101 -16.35 -2.05 -16.73
CA GLY A 101 -15.93 -3.33 -16.13
C GLY A 101 -14.83 -3.15 -15.08
N GLU A 102 -13.97 -2.16 -15.26
CA GLU A 102 -12.93 -1.79 -14.31
C GLU A 102 -13.51 -1.37 -12.95
N THR A 103 -14.59 -0.59 -12.94
CA THR A 103 -15.24 -0.15 -11.69
C THR A 103 -15.80 -1.33 -10.90
N ILE A 104 -16.41 -2.30 -11.57
CA ILE A 104 -16.98 -3.49 -10.90
C ILE A 104 -15.87 -4.33 -10.27
N VAL A 105 -14.77 -4.54 -11.00
CA VAL A 105 -13.62 -5.32 -10.51
C VAL A 105 -12.94 -4.60 -9.36
N THR A 106 -12.80 -3.28 -9.44
CA THR A 106 -12.21 -2.47 -8.35
C THR A 106 -13.04 -2.56 -7.08
N ILE A 107 -14.37 -2.41 -7.18
CA ILE A 107 -15.26 -2.54 -6.01
C ILE A 107 -15.19 -3.95 -5.41
N ALA A 108 -15.24 -4.99 -6.25
CA ALA A 108 -15.12 -6.35 -5.78
C ALA A 108 -13.78 -6.62 -5.10
N ALA A 109 -12.68 -6.15 -5.69
CA ALA A 109 -11.34 -6.25 -5.10
C ALA A 109 -11.25 -5.53 -3.75
N CYS A 110 -11.77 -4.30 -3.65
CA CYS A 110 -11.81 -3.55 -2.40
C CYS A 110 -12.56 -4.30 -1.29
N VAL A 111 -13.73 -4.85 -1.60
CA VAL A 111 -14.53 -5.63 -0.63
C VAL A 111 -13.78 -6.87 -0.18
N VAL A 112 -13.20 -7.62 -1.10
CA VAL A 112 -12.42 -8.83 -0.78
C VAL A 112 -11.21 -8.48 0.10
N ILE A 113 -10.44 -7.47 -0.27
CA ILE A 113 -9.26 -7.02 0.49
C ILE A 113 -9.68 -6.57 1.89
N MET A 114 -10.78 -5.82 2.01
CA MET A 114 -11.30 -5.36 3.30
C MET A 114 -11.67 -6.54 4.21
N ILE A 115 -12.38 -7.54 3.69
CA ILE A 115 -12.76 -8.73 4.45
C ILE A 115 -11.52 -9.53 4.88
N VAL A 116 -10.58 -9.75 3.96
CA VAL A 116 -9.33 -10.47 4.24
C VAL A 116 -8.51 -9.75 5.32
N LEU A 117 -8.37 -8.42 5.19
CA LEU A 117 -7.63 -7.61 6.17
C LEU A 117 -8.31 -7.62 7.54
N MET A 118 -9.65 -7.51 7.59
CA MET A 118 -10.41 -7.57 8.82
C MET A 118 -10.24 -8.91 9.53
N LEU A 119 -10.35 -10.02 8.78
CA LEU A 119 -10.14 -11.37 9.32
C LEU A 119 -8.68 -11.56 9.80
N PHE A 120 -7.72 -11.05 9.04
CA PHE A 120 -6.32 -11.09 9.41
C PHE A 120 -6.07 -10.37 10.74
N VAL A 121 -6.53 -9.13 10.87
CA VAL A 121 -6.32 -8.32 12.08
C VAL A 121 -7.07 -8.89 13.29
N GLN A 122 -8.24 -9.47 13.10
CA GLN A 122 -9.05 -10.01 14.20
C GLN A 122 -8.62 -11.41 14.64
N LYS A 123 -8.27 -12.30 13.71
CA LYS A 123 -8.07 -13.74 14.01
C LYS A 123 -6.60 -14.15 14.03
N SER A 124 -5.68 -13.42 13.40
CA SER A 124 -4.28 -13.83 13.34
C SER A 124 -3.50 -13.35 14.58
N LYS A 125 -2.49 -14.13 14.99
CA LYS A 125 -1.57 -13.74 16.09
C LYS A 125 -0.88 -12.39 15.84
N PRO A 126 -0.32 -12.09 14.65
CA PRO A 126 0.24 -10.78 14.37
C PRO A 126 -0.81 -9.66 14.37
N GLY A 127 -2.04 -9.93 13.95
CA GLY A 127 -3.14 -8.95 14.02
C GLY A 127 -3.51 -8.61 15.45
N GLN A 128 -3.56 -9.59 16.35
CA GLN A 128 -3.78 -9.35 17.77
C GLN A 128 -2.64 -8.54 18.39
N ALA A 129 -1.39 -8.82 18.01
CA ALA A 129 -0.23 -8.04 18.43
C ALA A 129 -0.33 -6.58 17.94
N MET A 130 -0.79 -6.34 16.69
CA MET A 130 -1.02 -4.99 16.16
C MET A 130 -2.04 -4.22 17.00
N ARG A 131 -3.15 -4.86 17.38
CA ARG A 131 -4.18 -4.24 18.23
C ARG A 131 -3.65 -3.92 19.62
N ALA A 132 -2.95 -4.86 20.27
CA ALA A 132 -2.35 -4.65 21.59
C ALA A 132 -1.34 -3.48 21.57
N VAL A 133 -0.48 -3.40 20.55
CA VAL A 133 0.49 -2.31 20.38
C VAL A 133 -0.18 -0.97 20.08
N SER A 134 -1.35 -0.97 19.45
CA SER A 134 -2.10 0.27 19.16
C SER A 134 -2.74 0.87 20.40
N GLU A 135 -3.13 0.03 21.38
CA GLU A 135 -3.71 0.50 22.64
C GLU A 135 -2.64 1.00 23.62
N ASP A 136 -1.67 0.14 23.93
CA ASP A 136 -0.55 0.52 24.80
C ASP A 136 0.73 -0.23 24.41
N LYS A 137 1.72 0.54 23.93
CA LYS A 137 3.04 0.01 23.55
C LYS A 137 3.81 -0.56 24.73
N GLY A 138 3.71 0.07 25.92
CA GLY A 138 4.40 -0.34 27.13
C GLY A 138 3.84 -1.64 27.66
N ALA A 139 2.52 -1.73 27.80
CA ALA A 139 1.84 -2.94 28.24
C ALA A 139 2.09 -4.10 27.27
N ALA A 140 2.03 -3.88 25.97
CA ALA A 140 2.32 -4.89 24.96
C ALA A 140 3.74 -5.43 25.07
N GLN A 141 4.72 -4.58 25.36
CA GLN A 141 6.11 -4.96 25.54
C GLN A 141 6.31 -5.83 26.80
N LEU A 142 5.63 -5.48 27.89
CA LEU A 142 5.64 -6.27 29.13
C LEU A 142 5.02 -7.67 28.93
N MET A 143 4.06 -7.79 28.03
CA MET A 143 3.45 -9.07 27.64
C MET A 143 4.31 -9.88 26.64
N GLY A 144 5.53 -9.43 26.36
CA GLY A 144 6.47 -10.14 25.46
C GLY A 144 6.24 -9.90 23.97
N ILE A 145 5.40 -8.93 23.58
CA ILE A 145 5.17 -8.60 22.17
C ILE A 145 6.33 -7.77 21.63
N ASN A 146 6.90 -8.19 20.51
CA ASN A 146 7.91 -7.41 19.81
C ASN A 146 7.29 -6.21 19.11
N VAL A 147 7.18 -5.07 19.83
CA VAL A 147 6.57 -3.82 19.32
C VAL A 147 7.23 -3.35 18.03
N ASN A 148 8.56 -3.45 17.93
CA ASN A 148 9.28 -3.01 16.73
C ASN A 148 8.93 -3.85 15.50
N GLY A 149 8.89 -5.17 15.66
CA GLY A 149 8.51 -6.09 14.58
C GLY A 149 7.05 -5.91 14.16
N THR A 150 6.16 -5.68 15.13
CA THR A 150 4.73 -5.46 14.86
C THR A 150 4.49 -4.19 14.06
N ILE A 151 5.17 -3.09 14.39
CA ILE A 151 5.05 -1.83 13.65
C ILE A 151 5.61 -2.00 12.23
N ALA A 152 6.79 -2.61 12.08
CA ALA A 152 7.39 -2.88 10.77
C ALA A 152 6.47 -3.74 9.88
N LEU A 153 5.82 -4.75 10.45
CA LEU A 153 4.86 -5.58 9.74
C LEU A 153 3.62 -4.79 9.31
N THR A 154 3.13 -3.89 10.15
CA THR A 154 2.01 -2.99 9.80
C THR A 154 2.36 -2.10 8.60
N PHE A 155 3.55 -1.52 8.59
CA PHE A 155 4.05 -0.73 7.45
C PHE A 155 4.21 -1.58 6.18
N ALA A 156 4.69 -2.82 6.31
CA ALA A 156 4.83 -3.75 5.19
C ALA A 156 3.47 -4.07 4.56
N ILE A 157 2.47 -4.40 5.37
CA ILE A 157 1.11 -4.69 4.89
C ILE A 157 0.47 -3.44 4.28
N GLY A 158 0.57 -2.28 4.94
CA GLY A 158 0.03 -1.03 4.44
C GLY A 158 0.63 -0.62 3.10
N SER A 159 1.95 -0.78 2.92
CA SER A 159 2.62 -0.48 1.65
C SER A 159 2.32 -1.51 0.55
N ALA A 160 2.12 -2.79 0.90
CA ALA A 160 1.66 -3.80 -0.03
C ALA A 160 0.25 -3.49 -0.57
N LEU A 161 -0.66 -3.12 0.33
CA LEU A 161 -2.02 -2.69 -0.05
C LEU A 161 -2.02 -1.40 -0.89
N ALA A 162 -1.14 -0.45 -0.54
CA ALA A 162 -0.97 0.78 -1.32
C ALA A 162 -0.47 0.50 -2.75
N ALA A 163 0.37 -0.52 -2.94
CA ALA A 163 0.80 -0.95 -4.27
C ALA A 163 -0.36 -1.52 -5.09
N VAL A 164 -1.19 -2.37 -4.48
CA VAL A 164 -2.39 -2.93 -5.14
C VAL A 164 -3.38 -1.83 -5.50
N ALA A 165 -3.57 -0.83 -4.62
CA ALA A 165 -4.45 0.30 -4.88
C ALA A 165 -3.93 1.25 -5.98
N GLY A 166 -2.64 1.20 -6.31
CA GLY A 166 -2.03 2.02 -7.36
C GLY A 166 -2.11 1.43 -8.76
N VAL A 167 -2.52 0.18 -8.86
CA VAL A 167 -2.64 -0.58 -10.13
C VAL A 167 -4.10 -0.73 -10.54
#